data_a2028e33379d79de72a0b1d421f959fd
#
_entry.id   a2028e33379d79de72a0b1d421f959fd
#
_cell.length_a   1.000
_cell.length_b   1.000
_cell.length_c   1.000
_cell.angle_alpha   90.00
_cell.angle_beta   90.00
_cell.angle_gamma   90.00
#
_symmetry.space_group_name_H-M   'P 1'
#
loop_
_entity.id
_entity.type
_entity.pdbx_description
1 polymer ?
#
loop_
_entity_poly.entity_id
_entity_poly.type
_entity_poly.pdbx_seq_one_letter_code
_entity_poly.pdbx_strand_id
1 'polypeptide(L)'
;MTALLLTLTLALFHLVGPVPADLGVHNGALSPCPSPAHCARADWAVPDPQAALAALVPVIEATPRTTVVEQGDGYLHATASSALFGFVDDLELYADGPHGVLQARSVSRLGDSDLGVNARRLADLKPQLRG
;
A
#
# COMPACT_ATOMS: atom_id res chain seq x y z
N MET A 1 -32.07 15.11 14.71
CA MET A 1 -30.89 14.50 15.33
C MET A 1 -30.41 13.25 14.61
N THR A 2 -31.31 12.29 14.36
CA THR A 2 -30.95 11.06 13.63
C THR A 2 -30.46 11.34 12.20
N ALA A 3 -31.07 12.29 11.51
CA ALA A 3 -30.68 12.67 10.14
C ALA A 3 -29.27 13.27 10.08
N LEU A 4 -28.86 14.05 11.10
CA LEU A 4 -27.54 14.64 11.18
C LEU A 4 -26.45 13.58 11.36
N LEU A 5 -26.70 12.58 12.23
CA LEU A 5 -25.79 11.46 12.45
C LEU A 5 -25.59 10.63 11.18
N LEU A 6 -26.68 10.35 10.46
CA LEU A 6 -26.62 9.60 9.20
C LEU A 6 -25.78 10.33 8.14
N THR A 7 -25.93 11.65 8.03
CA THR A 7 -25.17 12.47 7.10
C THR A 7 -23.69 12.43 7.44
N LEU A 8 -23.32 12.50 8.71
CA LEU A 8 -21.92 12.42 9.15
C LEU A 8 -21.31 11.06 8.81
N THR A 9 -22.04 9.98 9.02
CA THR A 9 -21.58 8.62 8.69
C THR A 9 -21.31 8.47 7.21
N LEU A 10 -22.19 8.97 6.35
CA LEU A 10 -22.00 8.94 4.89
C LEU A 10 -20.77 9.76 4.46
N ALA A 11 -20.53 10.92 5.09
CA ALA A 11 -19.35 11.72 4.80
C ALA A 11 -18.06 10.99 5.15
N LEU A 12 -18.02 10.28 6.29
CA LEU A 12 -16.86 9.47 6.68
C LEU A 12 -16.59 8.32 5.69
N PHE A 13 -17.63 7.65 5.19
CA PHE A 13 -17.48 6.61 4.16
C PHE A 13 -16.89 7.16 2.87
N HIS A 14 -17.24 8.38 2.48
CA HIS A 14 -16.69 9.00 1.28
C HIS A 14 -15.19 9.30 1.38
N LEU A 15 -14.63 9.45 2.60
CA LEU A 15 -13.20 9.69 2.81
C LEU A 15 -12.35 8.42 2.60
N VAL A 16 -12.93 7.23 2.71
CA VAL A 16 -12.22 5.97 2.51
C VAL A 16 -11.89 5.73 1.05
N GLY A 17 -12.81 6.03 0.15
CA GLY A 17 -12.66 5.82 -1.28
C GLY A 17 -12.88 4.36 -1.73
N PRO A 18 -12.98 4.13 -3.04
CA PRO A 18 -13.16 2.78 -3.58
C PRO A 18 -11.86 2.00 -3.57
N VAL A 19 -11.96 0.69 -3.43
CA VAL A 19 -10.81 -0.21 -3.59
C VAL A 19 -10.30 -0.09 -5.03
N PRO A 20 -8.99 0.14 -5.26
CA PRO A 20 -8.47 0.22 -6.61
C PRO A 20 -8.72 -1.06 -7.40
N ALA A 21 -9.14 -0.90 -8.66
CA ALA A 21 -9.44 -2.04 -9.53
C ALA A 21 -8.17 -2.74 -10.04
N ASP A 22 -7.02 -2.08 -9.94
CA ASP A 22 -5.75 -2.57 -10.48
C ASP A 22 -4.84 -3.22 -9.45
N LEU A 23 -5.34 -3.55 -8.25
CA LEU A 23 -4.59 -4.28 -7.24
C LEU A 23 -4.26 -5.69 -7.70
N GLY A 24 -3.20 -6.26 -7.14
CA GLY A 24 -2.75 -7.62 -7.41
C GLY A 24 -1.63 -7.71 -8.42
N VAL A 25 -1.24 -8.95 -8.69
CA VAL A 25 -0.16 -9.27 -9.64
C VAL A 25 -0.78 -9.56 -11.01
N HIS A 26 -0.33 -8.84 -12.03
CA HIS A 26 -0.79 -9.00 -13.40
C HIS A 26 0.40 -9.23 -14.31
N ASN A 27 0.45 -10.41 -14.95
CA ASN A 27 1.58 -10.81 -15.81
C ASN A 27 2.93 -10.72 -15.10
N GLY A 28 2.97 -11.17 -13.83
CA GLY A 28 4.21 -11.19 -13.05
C GLY A 28 4.64 -9.85 -12.46
N ALA A 29 3.77 -8.85 -12.44
CA ALA A 29 4.11 -7.54 -11.92
C ALA A 29 2.94 -6.86 -11.21
N LEU A 30 3.26 -6.04 -10.22
CA LEU A 30 2.30 -5.06 -9.69
C LEU A 30 2.01 -4.02 -10.76
N SER A 31 0.82 -3.44 -10.72
CA SER A 31 0.43 -2.40 -11.67
C SER A 31 1.34 -1.17 -11.59
N PRO A 32 1.56 -0.47 -12.72
CA PRO A 32 2.27 0.81 -12.69
C PRO A 32 1.41 1.88 -11.99
N CYS A 33 2.04 2.99 -11.64
CA CYS A 33 1.32 4.13 -11.11
C CYS A 33 0.55 4.84 -12.23
N PRO A 34 -0.76 5.09 -12.06
CA PRO A 34 -1.50 5.89 -13.04
C PRO A 34 -1.05 7.35 -13.04
N SER A 35 -0.58 7.85 -11.89
CA SER A 35 -0.04 9.21 -11.77
C SER A 35 0.96 9.26 -10.61
N PRO A 36 2.13 9.91 -10.77
CA PRO A 36 3.08 10.06 -9.68
C PRO A 36 2.59 11.01 -8.57
N ALA A 37 1.52 11.77 -8.81
CA ALA A 37 0.99 12.73 -7.83
C ALA A 37 0.39 12.04 -6.60
N HIS A 38 -0.08 10.77 -6.74
CA HIS A 38 -0.70 10.05 -5.62
C HIS A 38 -0.34 8.56 -5.59
N CYS A 39 0.78 8.20 -6.20
CA CYS A 39 1.23 6.80 -6.27
C CYS A 39 2.75 6.73 -6.36
N ALA A 40 3.33 5.73 -5.72
CA ALA A 40 4.74 5.39 -5.84
C ALA A 40 4.90 3.92 -6.19
N ARG A 41 5.89 3.60 -7.02
CA ARG A 41 6.20 2.26 -7.49
C ARG A 41 7.72 2.06 -7.45
N ALA A 42 8.18 0.95 -6.91
CA ALA A 42 9.61 0.66 -6.81
C ALA A 42 9.87 -0.83 -7.03
N ASP A 43 11.05 -1.13 -7.56
CA ASP A 43 11.60 -2.48 -7.64
C ASP A 43 12.92 -2.48 -6.87
N TRP A 44 12.99 -3.26 -5.79
CA TRP A 44 14.20 -3.34 -4.97
C TRP A 44 14.94 -4.64 -5.26
N ALA A 45 16.15 -4.54 -5.78
CA ALA A 45 16.99 -5.71 -5.99
C ALA A 45 17.41 -6.29 -4.64
N VAL A 46 17.10 -7.58 -4.42
CA VAL A 46 17.41 -8.28 -3.17
C VAL A 46 17.85 -9.70 -3.49
N PRO A 47 18.74 -10.30 -2.66
CA PRO A 47 19.19 -11.68 -2.87
C PRO A 47 18.08 -12.71 -2.82
N ASP A 48 17.10 -12.52 -1.92
CA ASP A 48 15.98 -13.43 -1.72
C ASP A 48 14.68 -12.63 -1.53
N PRO A 49 13.90 -12.43 -2.61
CA PRO A 49 12.66 -11.64 -2.52
C PRO A 49 11.64 -12.18 -1.52
N GLN A 50 11.51 -13.50 -1.38
CA GLN A 50 10.59 -14.09 -0.40
C GLN A 50 11.01 -13.78 1.04
N ALA A 51 12.32 -13.91 1.33
CA ALA A 51 12.85 -13.57 2.65
C ALA A 51 12.71 -12.06 2.93
N ALA A 52 12.93 -11.22 1.92
CA ALA A 52 12.75 -9.78 2.04
C ALA A 52 11.30 -9.43 2.37
N LEU A 53 10.34 -10.04 1.67
CA LEU A 53 8.92 -9.85 1.95
C LEU A 53 8.59 -10.29 3.40
N ALA A 54 9.04 -11.48 3.79
CA ALA A 54 8.79 -12.01 5.13
C ALA A 54 9.33 -11.08 6.22
N ALA A 55 10.48 -10.45 5.99
CA ALA A 55 11.08 -9.52 6.94
C ALA A 55 10.26 -8.22 7.09
N LEU A 56 9.56 -7.80 6.05
CA LEU A 56 8.74 -6.59 6.09
C LEU A 56 7.37 -6.79 6.75
N VAL A 57 6.85 -8.02 6.79
CA VAL A 57 5.52 -8.28 7.37
C VAL A 57 5.39 -7.75 8.80
N PRO A 58 6.30 -8.08 9.75
CA PRO A 58 6.17 -7.55 11.11
C PRO A 58 6.36 -6.03 11.18
N VAL A 59 7.16 -5.44 10.29
CA VAL A 59 7.34 -3.99 10.23
C VAL A 59 6.02 -3.32 9.84
N ILE A 60 5.34 -3.86 8.83
CA ILE A 60 4.05 -3.35 8.35
C ILE A 60 2.98 -3.52 9.44
N GLU A 61 2.93 -4.70 10.06
CA GLU A 61 1.95 -4.98 11.13
C GLU A 61 2.14 -4.08 12.35
N ALA A 62 3.37 -3.66 12.64
CA ALA A 62 3.68 -2.76 13.75
C ALA A 62 3.46 -1.29 13.41
N THR A 63 3.25 -0.94 12.15
CA THR A 63 3.05 0.44 11.71
C THR A 63 1.65 0.93 12.11
N PRO A 64 1.54 2.09 12.79
CA PRO A 64 0.22 2.62 13.18
C PRO A 64 -0.73 2.76 12.00
N ARG A 65 -2.03 2.49 12.24
CA ARG A 65 -3.11 2.64 11.27
C ARG A 65 -2.88 1.87 9.96
N THR A 66 -2.14 0.78 10.03
CA THR A 66 -1.80 -0.06 8.89
C THR A 66 -2.25 -1.49 9.16
N THR A 67 -2.98 -2.08 8.22
CA THR A 67 -3.56 -3.41 8.37
C THR A 67 -3.22 -4.26 7.16
N VAL A 68 -2.65 -5.44 7.39
CA VAL A 68 -2.48 -6.44 6.33
C VAL A 68 -3.84 -7.05 6.03
N VAL A 69 -4.31 -6.94 4.78
CA VAL A 69 -5.62 -7.44 4.37
C VAL A 69 -5.54 -8.71 3.53
N GLU A 70 -4.41 -8.93 2.86
CA GLU A 70 -4.21 -10.14 2.06
C GLU A 70 -2.74 -10.51 2.03
N GLN A 71 -2.44 -11.81 2.16
CA GLN A 71 -1.06 -12.30 2.13
C GLN A 71 -1.07 -13.74 1.62
N GLY A 72 -0.26 -14.03 0.61
CA GLY A 72 -0.10 -15.37 0.04
C GLY A 72 0.56 -15.32 -1.32
N ASP A 73 1.19 -16.43 -1.70
CA ASP A 73 1.82 -16.60 -3.02
C ASP A 73 2.84 -15.50 -3.37
N GLY A 74 3.60 -15.04 -2.36
CA GLY A 74 4.59 -13.98 -2.54
C GLY A 74 4.01 -12.58 -2.66
N TYR A 75 2.73 -12.41 -2.41
CA TYR A 75 2.02 -11.14 -2.51
C TYR A 75 1.50 -10.69 -1.14
N LEU A 76 1.54 -9.39 -0.91
CA LEU A 76 0.96 -8.76 0.28
C LEU A 76 0.22 -7.50 -0.13
N HIS A 77 -0.98 -7.33 0.40
CA HIS A 77 -1.76 -6.10 0.32
C HIS A 77 -2.07 -5.61 1.74
N ALA A 78 -1.76 -4.37 2.01
CA ALA A 78 -2.08 -3.71 3.26
C ALA A 78 -2.76 -2.38 2.98
N THR A 79 -3.56 -1.91 3.94
CA THR A 79 -4.14 -0.58 3.90
C THR A 79 -3.52 0.26 5.00
N ALA A 80 -3.26 1.53 4.68
CA ALA A 80 -2.77 2.52 5.64
C ALA A 80 -3.72 3.71 5.63
N SER A 81 -4.17 4.15 6.80
CA SER A 81 -5.10 5.28 6.90
C SER A 81 -4.47 6.48 7.56
N SER A 82 -4.85 7.68 7.11
CA SER A 82 -4.36 8.92 7.72
C SER A 82 -4.98 9.12 9.09
N ALA A 83 -4.20 9.76 10.01
CA ALA A 83 -4.65 9.96 11.39
C ALA A 83 -5.84 10.90 11.51
N LEU A 84 -5.91 11.93 10.66
CA LEU A 84 -6.89 12.99 10.81
C LEU A 84 -8.18 12.75 10.03
N PHE A 85 -8.06 12.39 8.75
CA PHE A 85 -9.23 12.28 7.86
C PHE A 85 -9.61 10.83 7.52
N GLY A 86 -8.79 9.86 7.91
CA GLY A 86 -9.05 8.46 7.57
C GLY A 86 -8.90 8.14 6.09
N PHE A 87 -8.16 8.94 5.33
CA PHE A 87 -7.83 8.62 3.94
C PHE A 87 -7.08 7.30 3.89
N VAL A 88 -7.44 6.45 2.94
CA VAL A 88 -6.86 5.12 2.82
C VAL A 88 -5.92 5.08 1.62
N ASP A 89 -4.72 4.56 1.88
CA ASP A 89 -3.75 4.20 0.86
C ASP A 89 -3.64 2.68 0.80
N ASP A 90 -3.41 2.14 -0.37
CA ASP A 90 -3.13 0.72 -0.55
C ASP A 90 -1.64 0.52 -0.77
N LEU A 91 -1.06 -0.37 0.05
CA LEU A 91 0.33 -0.80 -0.06
C LEU A 91 0.35 -2.22 -0.59
N GLU A 92 1.12 -2.45 -1.65
CA GLU A 92 1.32 -3.77 -2.20
C GLU A 92 2.79 -4.11 -2.26
N LEU A 93 3.13 -5.37 -1.96
CA LEU A 93 4.47 -5.93 -2.11
C LEU A 93 4.35 -7.26 -2.86
N TYR A 94 5.30 -7.52 -3.76
CA TYR A 94 5.35 -8.77 -4.51
C TYR A 94 6.78 -9.26 -4.64
N ALA A 95 7.02 -10.48 -4.16
CA ALA A 95 8.32 -11.14 -4.24
C ALA A 95 8.48 -11.79 -5.60
N ASP A 96 9.21 -11.11 -6.50
CA ASP A 96 9.48 -11.56 -7.85
C ASP A 96 10.80 -12.34 -7.86
N GLY A 97 10.73 -13.63 -7.52
CA GLY A 97 11.90 -14.50 -7.43
C GLY A 97 12.67 -14.59 -8.74
N PRO A 98 12.02 -14.85 -9.89
CA PRO A 98 12.72 -14.95 -11.18
C PRO A 98 13.56 -13.73 -11.54
N HIS A 99 13.17 -12.54 -11.13
CA HIS A 99 13.92 -11.31 -11.45
C HIS A 99 14.77 -10.80 -10.27
N GLY A 100 14.72 -11.47 -9.11
CA GLY A 100 15.54 -11.08 -7.95
C GLY A 100 15.14 -9.71 -7.38
N VAL A 101 13.87 -9.36 -7.43
CA VAL A 101 13.38 -8.08 -6.92
C VAL A 101 12.19 -8.27 -5.99
N LEU A 102 12.07 -7.37 -5.03
CA LEU A 102 10.84 -7.16 -4.30
C LEU A 102 10.17 -5.92 -4.91
N GLN A 103 9.03 -6.13 -5.54
CA GLN A 103 8.24 -5.04 -6.12
C GLN A 103 7.38 -4.39 -5.04
N ALA A 104 7.26 -3.06 -5.09
CA ALA A 104 6.47 -2.30 -4.14
C ALA A 104 5.62 -1.26 -4.84
N ARG A 105 4.43 -1.05 -4.32
CA ARG A 105 3.52 -0.02 -4.82
C ARG A 105 2.70 0.54 -3.66
N SER A 106 2.55 1.86 -3.62
CA SER A 106 1.69 2.51 -2.64
C SER A 106 0.88 3.59 -3.34
N VAL A 107 -0.45 3.53 -3.23
CA VAL A 107 -1.35 4.40 -3.97
C VAL A 107 -2.48 4.91 -3.08
N SER A 108 -2.81 6.19 -3.20
CA SER A 108 -3.93 6.78 -2.49
C SER A 108 -5.23 6.54 -3.24
N ARG A 109 -6.30 6.18 -2.51
CA ARG A 109 -7.62 5.96 -3.10
C ARG A 109 -8.28 7.24 -3.55
N LEU A 110 -8.06 8.33 -2.82
CA LEU A 110 -8.67 9.62 -3.06
C LEU A 110 -7.62 10.73 -3.12
N GLY A 111 -7.97 11.82 -3.83
CA GLY A 111 -7.15 13.02 -3.92
C GLY A 111 -6.28 13.08 -5.15
N ASP A 112 -5.99 14.31 -5.58
CA ASP A 112 -5.17 14.57 -6.76
C ASP A 112 -3.68 14.58 -6.44
N SER A 113 -3.32 14.78 -5.17
CA SER A 113 -1.94 14.79 -4.70
C SER A 113 -1.86 14.21 -3.29
N ASP A 114 -0.84 13.37 -3.06
CA ASP A 114 -0.57 12.77 -1.74
C ASP A 114 0.49 13.54 -0.95
N LEU A 115 1.00 14.64 -1.49
CA LEU A 115 2.09 15.43 -0.90
C LEU A 115 3.33 14.57 -0.60
N GLY A 116 3.57 13.53 -1.40
CA GLY A 116 4.72 12.64 -1.27
C GLY A 116 4.57 11.54 -0.23
N VAL A 117 3.39 11.33 0.34
CA VAL A 117 3.17 10.33 1.40
C VAL A 117 3.50 8.92 0.92
N ASN A 118 3.02 8.53 -0.30
CA ASN A 118 3.27 7.19 -0.81
C ASN A 118 4.75 6.94 -1.09
N ALA A 119 5.45 7.92 -1.66
CA ALA A 119 6.89 7.81 -1.90
C ALA A 119 7.68 7.68 -0.59
N ARG A 120 7.32 8.45 0.44
CA ARG A 120 7.95 8.34 1.76
C ARG A 120 7.67 7.00 2.40
N ARG A 121 6.45 6.45 2.24
CA ARG A 121 6.12 5.13 2.78
C ARG A 121 7.05 4.06 2.24
N LEU A 122 7.28 4.05 0.93
CA LEU A 122 8.22 3.11 0.33
C LEU A 122 9.67 3.39 0.75
N ALA A 123 10.07 4.65 0.84
CA ALA A 123 11.40 5.02 1.29
C ALA A 123 11.67 4.58 2.74
N ASP A 124 10.65 4.58 3.59
CA ASP A 124 10.76 4.13 4.98
C ASP A 124 10.86 2.60 5.10
N LEU A 125 10.27 1.86 4.16
CA LEU A 125 10.36 0.40 4.14
C LEU A 125 11.71 -0.10 3.62
N LYS A 126 12.31 0.58 2.66
CA LYS A 126 13.52 0.11 2.00
C LYS A 126 14.68 -0.22 2.95
N PRO A 127 15.00 0.60 3.98
CA PRO A 127 16.07 0.25 4.92
C PRO A 127 15.78 -0.97 5.78
N GLN A 128 14.54 -1.43 5.83
CA GLN A 128 14.11 -2.59 6.61
C GLN A 128 14.26 -3.91 5.85
N LEU A 129 14.69 -3.86 4.59
CA LEU A 129 14.84 -5.05 3.77
C LEU A 129 15.89 -6.01 4.35
N ARG A 130 15.53 -7.31 4.34
CA ARG A 130 16.39 -8.43 4.72
C ARG A 130 16.25 -9.51 3.63
N GLY A 131 17.26 -10.28 3.42
CA GLY A 131 17.21 -11.35 2.42
C GLY A 131 18.03 -11.10 1.17
#